data_5809a419146c8ae00edc5d5d088e8013
#
_entry.id   5809a419146c8ae00edc5d5d088e8013
#
_cell.length_a   1.000
_cell.length_b   1.000
_cell.length_c   1.000
_cell.angle_alpha   90.00
_cell.angle_beta   90.00
_cell.angle_gamma   90.00
#
_symmetry.space_group_name_H-M   'P 1'
#
loop_
_entity.id
_entity.type
_entity.pdbx_description
1 polymer ?
#
loop_
_entity_poly.entity_id
_entity_poly.type
_entity_poly.pdbx_seq_one_letter_code
_entity_poly.pdbx_strand_id
1 'polypeptide(L)' 'MAGRKRKLTDKLADKILDLIADGLTIRQIFEREDINYTWTSFRKELVSNPNLMDRYEKSKSLAVDLELSNLK' A
#
# COMPACT_ATOMS: atom_id res chain seq x y z
N MET A 1 9.54 -20.11 -11.94
CA MET A 1 9.32 -19.61 -13.26
C MET A 1 9.33 -18.11 -13.31
N ALA A 2 10.27 -17.61 -13.93
CA ALA A 2 10.36 -16.17 -14.09
C ALA A 2 9.16 -15.71 -14.89
N GLY A 3 8.74 -14.58 -14.79
CA GLY A 3 7.63 -14.05 -15.53
C GLY A 3 6.27 -14.31 -14.91
N ARG A 4 6.21 -15.19 -13.94
CA ARG A 4 4.93 -15.41 -13.30
C ARG A 4 4.59 -14.20 -12.44
N LYS A 5 3.39 -13.68 -12.60
CA LYS A 5 2.97 -12.55 -11.82
C LYS A 5 2.68 -12.96 -10.39
N ARG A 6 3.06 -12.11 -9.48
CA ARG A 6 2.73 -12.34 -8.10
C ARG A 6 1.32 -11.89 -7.82
N LYS A 7 0.64 -12.65 -7.03
CA LYS A 7 -0.69 -12.26 -6.61
C LYS A 7 -0.60 -11.43 -5.35
N LEU A 8 -1.54 -10.51 -5.22
CA LEU A 8 -1.64 -9.72 -4.02
C LEU A 8 -2.31 -10.57 -2.95
N THR A 9 -1.54 -11.01 -1.99
CA THR A 9 -2.08 -11.78 -0.87
C THR A 9 -2.55 -10.84 0.21
N ASP A 10 -3.37 -11.36 1.13
CA ASP A 10 -3.84 -10.55 2.25
C ASP A 10 -2.68 -10.05 3.07
N LYS A 11 -1.68 -10.88 3.29
CA LYS A 11 -0.51 -10.48 4.05
C LYS A 11 0.23 -9.33 3.39
N LEU A 12 0.41 -9.43 2.09
CA LEU A 12 1.12 -8.39 1.35
C LEU A 12 0.32 -7.10 1.35
N ALA A 13 -0.99 -7.21 1.14
CA ALA A 13 -1.85 -6.04 1.17
C ALA A 13 -1.79 -5.35 2.53
N ASP A 14 -1.87 -6.13 3.60
CA ASP A 14 -1.78 -5.59 4.95
C ASP A 14 -0.46 -4.86 5.16
N LYS A 15 0.62 -5.47 4.71
CA LYS A 15 1.93 -4.87 4.88
C LYS A 15 2.03 -3.55 4.14
N ILE A 16 1.56 -3.51 2.91
CA ILE A 16 1.57 -2.28 2.12
C ILE A 16 0.73 -1.20 2.80
N LEU A 17 -0.47 -1.58 3.24
CA LEU A 17 -1.36 -0.63 3.88
C LEU A 17 -0.79 -0.10 5.19
N ASP A 18 -0.12 -0.96 5.95
CA ASP A 18 0.55 -0.54 7.17
C ASP A 18 1.64 0.48 6.88
N LEU A 19 2.40 0.26 5.84
CA LEU A 19 3.46 1.19 5.48
C LEU A 19 2.88 2.53 5.02
N ILE A 20 1.75 2.49 4.34
CA ILE A 20 1.07 3.71 3.95
C ILE A 20 0.62 4.48 5.20
N ALA A 21 0.05 3.77 6.14
CA ALA A 21 -0.41 4.38 7.38
C ALA A 21 0.75 4.96 8.18
N ASP A 22 1.93 4.38 8.04
CA ASP A 22 3.13 4.89 8.69
C ASP A 22 3.66 6.16 8.05
N GLY A 23 3.13 6.54 6.90
CA GLY A 23 3.52 7.77 6.26
C GLY A 23 4.51 7.62 5.12
N LEU A 24 4.84 6.40 4.73
CA LEU A 24 5.74 6.19 3.61
C LEU A 24 5.04 6.53 2.31
N THR A 25 5.81 7.02 1.36
CA THR A 25 5.25 7.29 0.04
C THR A 25 5.12 5.98 -0.74
N ILE A 26 4.30 6.02 -1.78
CA ILE A 26 4.13 4.88 -2.65
C ILE A 26 5.48 4.42 -3.20
N ARG A 27 6.29 5.37 -3.60
CA ARG A 27 7.60 5.05 -4.14
C ARG A 27 8.46 4.33 -3.11
N GLN A 28 8.50 4.84 -1.89
CA GLN A 28 9.30 4.22 -0.84
C GLN A 28 8.85 2.80 -0.56
N ILE A 29 7.54 2.58 -0.56
CA ILE A 29 6.99 1.26 -0.27
C ILE A 29 7.38 0.27 -1.35
N PHE A 30 7.19 0.62 -2.61
CA PHE A 30 7.39 -0.32 -3.70
C PHE A 30 8.85 -0.44 -4.13
N GLU A 31 9.72 0.34 -3.52
CA GLU A 31 11.17 0.16 -3.71
C GLU A 31 11.78 -0.74 -2.66
N ARG A 32 11.01 -1.13 -1.65
CA ARG A 32 11.53 -2.00 -0.59
C ARG A 32 11.75 -3.40 -1.13
N GLU A 33 12.78 -4.06 -0.63
CA GLU A 33 13.08 -5.42 -1.06
C GLU A 33 12.04 -6.41 -0.58
N ASP A 34 11.41 -6.12 0.56
CA ASP A 34 10.41 -7.03 1.11
C ASP A 34 9.03 -6.83 0.48
N ILE A 35 8.86 -5.80 -0.34
CA ILE A 35 7.64 -5.60 -1.10
C ILE A 35 7.92 -6.00 -2.54
N ASN A 36 7.65 -7.24 -2.85
CA ASN A 36 7.95 -7.76 -4.18
C ASN A 36 6.72 -7.66 -5.07
N TYR A 37 6.29 -6.44 -5.31
CA TYR A 37 5.07 -6.16 -6.02
C TYR A 37 5.21 -4.77 -6.64
N THR A 38 4.40 -4.43 -7.62
CA THR A 38 4.49 -3.13 -8.28
C THR A 38 3.27 -2.28 -7.98
N TRP A 39 3.47 -0.98 -8.01
CA TRP A 39 2.37 -0.04 -7.80
C TRP A 39 1.29 -0.19 -8.87
N THR A 40 1.73 -0.42 -10.12
CA THR A 40 0.78 -0.59 -11.21
C THR A 40 -0.17 -1.74 -10.94
N SER A 41 0.37 -2.87 -10.50
CA SER A 41 -0.46 -4.03 -10.17
C SER A 41 -1.35 -3.75 -8.97
N PHE A 42 -0.81 -3.10 -7.96
CA PHE A 42 -1.58 -2.77 -6.76
C PHE A 42 -2.75 -1.86 -7.11
N ARG A 43 -2.49 -0.88 -7.96
CA ARG A 43 -3.52 0.05 -8.38
C ARG A 43 -4.67 -0.67 -9.09
N LYS A 44 -4.33 -1.65 -9.93
CA LYS A 44 -5.35 -2.43 -10.61
C LYS A 44 -6.22 -3.19 -9.61
N GLU A 45 -5.59 -3.72 -8.57
CA GLU A 45 -6.35 -4.41 -7.53
C GLU A 45 -7.27 -3.45 -6.80
N LEU A 46 -6.83 -2.23 -6.56
CA LEU A 46 -7.66 -1.24 -5.89
C LEU A 46 -8.92 -0.95 -6.71
N VAL A 47 -8.77 -0.84 -8.01
CA VAL A 47 -9.89 -0.57 -8.89
C VAL A 47 -10.86 -1.75 -8.90
N SER A 48 -10.33 -2.95 -8.87
CA SER A 48 -11.16 -4.15 -8.94
C SER A 48 -11.78 -4.56 -7.62
N ASN A 49 -11.21 -4.08 -6.52
CA ASN A 49 -11.62 -4.54 -5.19
C ASN A 49 -12.01 -3.36 -4.32
N PRO A 50 -13.29 -3.05 -4.21
CA PRO A 50 -13.73 -1.90 -3.42
C PRO A 50 -13.38 -2.01 -1.93
N ASN A 51 -13.33 -3.21 -1.40
CA ASN A 51 -12.92 -3.37 0.00
C ASN A 51 -11.48 -2.95 0.20
N LEU A 52 -10.61 -3.32 -0.73
CA LEU A 52 -9.22 -2.95 -0.65
C LEU A 52 -9.05 -1.45 -0.83
N MET A 53 -9.80 -0.86 -1.73
CA MET A 53 -9.75 0.58 -1.95
C MET A 53 -10.15 1.32 -0.67
N ASP A 54 -11.17 0.85 0.00
CA ASP A 54 -11.61 1.47 1.25
C ASP A 54 -10.50 1.42 2.30
N ARG A 55 -9.85 0.28 2.43
CA ARG A 55 -8.75 0.13 3.38
C ARG A 55 -7.59 1.05 3.01
N TYR A 56 -7.32 1.17 1.72
CA TYR A 56 -6.25 2.03 1.24
C TYR A 56 -6.52 3.48 1.61
N GLU A 57 -7.74 3.93 1.40
CA GLU A 57 -8.10 5.31 1.73
C GLU A 57 -8.01 5.56 3.23
N LYS A 58 -8.40 4.59 4.03
CA LYS A 58 -8.28 4.71 5.47
C LYS A 58 -6.83 4.81 5.89
N SER A 59 -5.96 4.03 5.26
CA SER A 59 -4.54 4.09 5.59
C SER A 59 -3.95 5.44 5.23
N LYS A 60 -4.36 6.00 4.12
CA LYS A 60 -3.89 7.33 3.73
C LYS A 60 -4.36 8.39 4.72
N SER A 61 -5.58 8.26 5.20
CA SER A 61 -6.10 9.19 6.19
C SER A 61 -5.28 9.14 7.47
N LEU A 62 -4.94 7.94 7.90
CA LEU A 62 -4.11 7.79 9.09
C LEU A 62 -2.76 8.47 8.92
N ALA A 63 -2.17 8.34 7.75
CA ALA A 63 -0.89 8.97 7.47
C ALA A 63 -1.01 10.49 7.56
N VAL A 64 -2.08 11.04 7.02
CA VAL A 64 -2.30 12.48 7.08
C VAL A 64 -2.47 12.93 8.53
N ASP A 65 -3.23 12.16 9.30
CA ASP A 65 -3.43 12.49 10.70
C ASP A 65 -2.12 12.52 11.47
N LEU A 66 -1.25 11.55 11.19
CA LEU A 66 0.05 11.52 11.83
C LEU A 66 0.89 12.75 11.50
N GLU A 67 0.85 13.15 10.24
CA GLU A 67 1.57 14.33 9.81
C GLU A 67 1.05 15.57 10.50
N LEU A 68 -0.26 15.71 10.58
CA LEU A 68 -0.86 16.86 11.24
C LEU A 68 -0.50 16.90 12.71
N SER A 69 -0.46 15.75 13.34
CA SER A 69 -0.09 15.67 14.75
C SER A 69 1.36 16.11 14.97
N ASN A 70 2.22 15.88 14.00
CA ASN A 70 3.62 16.24 14.11
C ASN A 70 3.91 17.68 13.76
N LEU A 71 2.96 18.34 13.13
CA LEU A 71 3.14 19.73 12.72
C LEU A 71 2.81 20.65 13.85
N LYS A 72 3.40 20.85 14.74
CA LYS A 72 3.02 21.72 15.84
C LYS A 72 3.51 23.13 15.68
#